data_5a99dc87e81f7a5b2e28583dbe8c0a2a
#
_entry.id   5a99dc87e81f7a5b2e28583dbe8c0a2a
#
_cell.length_a   1.000
_cell.length_b   1.000
_cell.length_c   1.000
_cell.angle_alpha   90.00
_cell.angle_beta   90.00
_cell.angle_gamma   90.00
#
_symmetry.space_group_name_H-M   'P 1'
#
loop_
_entity.id
_entity.type
_entity.pdbx_description
1 polymer ?
#
loop_
_entity_poly.entity_id
_entity_poly.type
_entity_poly.pdbx_seq_one_letter_code
_entity_poly.pdbx_strand_id
1 'polypeptide(L)'
;MVLHVGDTRVENITMKEDSMLDAVVVASSSREDADMLAKFDEKTIELIPSVSRSLYDIVRLVPEAMATKNGGMSYGGVNNRYNSFMINGMANSDMYGLSTSGTNGGLSNANPVAMDAISQIQVAVAPYDVRLSGFGGGVLNAVTKSGTNEFRGSAYTYYNNQSFYGSP
;
A
#
# COMPACT_ATOMS: atom_id res chain seq x y z
N MET A 1 -44.34 4.40 -14.38
CA MET A 1 -45.27 3.68 -13.52
C MET A 1 -45.85 4.72 -12.56
N VAL A 2 -47.10 5.02 -12.64
CA VAL A 2 -47.76 6.09 -11.85
C VAL A 2 -48.52 5.40 -10.72
N LEU A 3 -48.19 5.71 -9.47
CA LEU A 3 -48.92 5.26 -8.29
C LEU A 3 -50.02 6.28 -7.97
N HIS A 4 -51.26 5.82 -7.84
CA HIS A 4 -52.38 6.64 -7.39
C HIS A 4 -52.50 6.59 -5.86
N VAL A 5 -52.91 7.73 -5.27
CA VAL A 5 -53.11 7.86 -3.82
C VAL A 5 -54.26 6.92 -3.42
N GLY A 6 -53.94 5.91 -2.56
CA GLY A 6 -54.86 4.90 -2.06
C GLY A 6 -54.56 3.47 -2.50
N ASP A 7 -53.58 3.24 -3.33
CA ASP A 7 -53.15 1.91 -3.78
C ASP A 7 -52.26 1.26 -2.70
N THR A 8 -52.76 0.16 -2.14
CA THR A 8 -51.97 -0.66 -1.18
C THR A 8 -51.31 -1.80 -1.95
N ARG A 9 -50.01 -1.70 -2.17
CA ARG A 9 -49.23 -2.77 -2.78
C ARG A 9 -48.52 -3.56 -1.70
N VAL A 10 -48.81 -4.84 -1.57
CA VAL A 10 -48.06 -5.77 -0.72
C VAL A 10 -46.97 -6.40 -1.58
N GLU A 11 -45.72 -6.05 -1.31
CA GLU A 11 -44.55 -6.63 -1.97
C GLU A 11 -43.87 -7.60 -1.01
N ASN A 12 -43.97 -8.90 -1.29
CA ASN A 12 -43.27 -9.92 -0.51
C ASN A 12 -41.81 -9.98 -0.97
N ILE A 13 -40.93 -9.40 -0.18
CA ILE A 13 -39.46 -9.46 -0.40
C ILE A 13 -38.95 -10.74 0.28
N THR A 14 -38.59 -11.73 -0.51
CA THR A 14 -37.88 -12.91 -0.03
C THR A 14 -36.39 -12.56 0.03
N MET A 15 -35.87 -12.34 1.24
CA MET A 15 -34.42 -12.23 1.43
C MET A 15 -33.80 -13.61 1.25
N LYS A 16 -32.90 -13.74 0.29
CA LYS A 16 -31.98 -14.87 0.22
C LYS A 16 -30.81 -14.60 1.15
N GLU A 17 -30.58 -15.51 2.06
CA GLU A 17 -29.56 -15.44 3.12
C GLU A 17 -28.12 -15.58 2.61
N ASP A 18 -27.92 -15.67 1.29
CA ASP A 18 -26.65 -16.02 0.67
C ASP A 18 -26.22 -15.05 -0.44
N SER A 19 -26.40 -13.75 -0.23
CA SER A 19 -25.59 -12.78 -0.92
C SER A 19 -24.56 -12.22 0.06
N MET A 20 -23.39 -12.82 0.10
CA MET A 20 -22.20 -12.08 0.42
C MET A 20 -22.30 -10.78 -0.39
N LEU A 21 -22.59 -9.69 0.27
CA LEU A 21 -22.45 -8.38 -0.33
C LEU A 21 -20.99 -8.33 -0.78
N ASP A 22 -20.79 -8.51 -2.06
CA ASP A 22 -19.57 -8.11 -2.70
C ASP A 22 -19.30 -6.69 -2.19
N ALA A 23 -18.17 -6.50 -1.51
CA ALA A 23 -17.88 -5.24 -0.88
C ALA A 23 -18.13 -4.16 -1.92
N VAL A 24 -19.16 -3.36 -1.70
CA VAL A 24 -19.38 -2.18 -2.53
C VAL A 24 -18.20 -1.29 -2.24
N VAL A 25 -17.18 -1.45 -3.06
CA VAL A 25 -16.09 -0.48 -3.14
C VAL A 25 -16.75 0.78 -3.65
N VAL A 26 -17.19 1.62 -2.74
CA VAL A 26 -17.53 3.00 -3.08
C VAL A 26 -16.20 3.65 -3.47
N ALA A 27 -15.81 3.43 -4.71
CA ALA A 27 -14.78 4.22 -5.33
C ALA A 27 -15.34 5.64 -5.42
N SER A 28 -15.03 6.47 -4.45
CA SER A 28 -15.16 7.92 -4.63
C SER A 28 -14.06 8.34 -5.60
N SER A 29 -14.29 8.12 -6.87
CA SER A 29 -13.35 8.37 -7.95
C SER A 29 -12.90 9.83 -8.07
N SER A 30 -13.61 10.76 -7.46
CA SER A 30 -13.37 12.19 -7.65
C SER A 30 -12.30 12.82 -6.76
N ARG A 31 -11.80 12.10 -5.73
CA ARG A 31 -10.69 12.59 -4.87
C ARG A 31 -9.40 11.80 -5.05
N GLU A 32 -9.50 10.54 -5.45
CA GLU A 32 -8.34 9.69 -5.69
C GLU A 32 -7.54 10.13 -6.93
N ASP A 33 -8.23 10.71 -7.92
CA ASP A 33 -7.58 11.21 -9.14
C ASP A 33 -6.85 12.56 -8.93
N ALA A 34 -7.17 13.29 -7.86
CA ALA A 34 -6.51 14.56 -7.55
C ALA A 34 -5.21 14.37 -6.76
N ASP A 35 -5.11 13.31 -5.99
CA ASP A 35 -3.89 12.92 -5.30
C ASP A 35 -3.17 11.90 -6.20
N MET A 36 -1.90 12.11 -6.50
CA MET A 36 -1.05 11.13 -7.20
C MET A 36 -0.90 9.89 -6.32
N LEU A 37 -1.96 9.08 -6.26
CA LEU A 37 -2.09 7.92 -5.39
C LEU A 37 -1.86 6.63 -6.19
N ALA A 38 -0.73 5.98 -5.95
CA ALA A 38 -0.47 4.64 -6.46
C ALA A 38 -0.88 3.60 -5.41
N LYS A 39 -1.70 2.64 -5.81
CA LYS A 39 -2.14 1.52 -4.96
C LYS A 39 -1.63 0.21 -5.53
N PHE A 40 -1.07 -0.61 -4.67
CA PHE A 40 -0.58 -1.95 -5.01
C PHE A 40 -1.28 -2.96 -4.10
N ASP A 41 -2.09 -3.82 -4.71
CA ASP A 41 -2.79 -4.90 -4.02
C ASP A 41 -1.87 -6.09 -3.76
N GLU A 42 -2.26 -6.99 -2.87
CA GLU A 42 -1.53 -8.21 -2.51
C GLU A 42 -1.08 -9.00 -3.74
N LYS A 43 -1.97 -9.22 -4.71
CA LYS A 43 -1.64 -9.97 -5.95
C LYS A 43 -0.56 -9.27 -6.77
N THR A 44 -0.60 -7.95 -6.85
CA THR A 44 0.42 -7.16 -7.56
C THR A 44 1.76 -7.23 -6.82
N ILE A 45 1.73 -7.15 -5.49
CA ILE A 45 2.92 -7.26 -4.63
C ILE A 45 3.62 -8.61 -4.81
N GLU A 46 2.85 -9.71 -4.89
CA GLU A 46 3.38 -11.05 -5.09
C GLU A 46 3.99 -11.25 -6.49
N LEU A 47 3.45 -10.59 -7.50
CA LEU A 47 3.92 -10.69 -8.89
C LEU A 47 5.21 -9.90 -9.15
N ILE A 48 5.51 -8.90 -8.31
CA ILE A 48 6.69 -8.05 -8.48
C ILE A 48 7.93 -8.81 -8.01
N PRO A 49 8.89 -9.09 -8.89
CA PRO A 49 10.13 -9.70 -8.49
C PRO A 49 10.95 -8.74 -7.63
N SER A 50 11.16 -9.08 -6.40
CA SER A 50 11.96 -8.30 -5.45
C SER A 50 13.05 -9.21 -4.85
N VAL A 51 14.30 -8.81 -5.02
CA VAL A 51 15.44 -9.55 -4.47
C VAL A 51 15.59 -9.33 -2.98
N SER A 52 15.37 -8.11 -2.53
CA SER A 52 15.52 -7.72 -1.13
C SER A 52 14.24 -7.87 -0.31
N ARG A 53 13.10 -8.13 -0.97
CA ARG A 53 11.76 -8.13 -0.37
C ARG A 53 11.52 -6.89 0.49
N SER A 54 11.99 -5.78 -0.02
CA SER A 54 11.83 -4.47 0.61
C SER A 54 10.60 -3.76 0.05
N LEU A 55 9.89 -3.03 0.90
CA LEU A 55 8.82 -2.12 0.50
C LEU A 55 9.27 -1.14 -0.59
N TYR A 56 10.52 -0.73 -0.53
CA TYR A 56 11.09 0.22 -1.49
C TYR A 56 11.21 -0.34 -2.92
N ASP A 57 11.29 -1.67 -3.08
CA ASP A 57 11.33 -2.28 -4.40
C ASP A 57 10.00 -2.07 -5.15
N ILE A 58 8.88 -2.05 -4.41
CA ILE A 58 7.56 -1.77 -4.97
C ILE A 58 7.39 -0.28 -5.25
N VAL A 59 7.84 0.55 -4.31
CA VAL A 59 7.72 2.01 -4.45
C VAL A 59 8.48 2.54 -5.67
N ARG A 60 9.54 1.86 -6.11
CA ARG A 60 10.27 2.21 -7.35
C ARG A 60 9.43 2.12 -8.63
N LEU A 61 8.28 1.46 -8.58
CA LEU A 61 7.34 1.40 -9.70
C LEU A 61 6.51 2.67 -9.83
N VAL A 62 6.50 3.52 -8.81
CA VAL A 62 5.84 4.82 -8.86
C VAL A 62 6.75 5.79 -9.62
N PRO A 63 6.29 6.42 -10.71
CA PRO A 63 7.13 7.26 -11.57
C PRO A 63 7.78 8.44 -10.81
N GLU A 64 7.08 9.00 -9.83
CA GLU A 64 7.53 10.13 -9.03
C GLU A 64 8.46 9.73 -7.88
N ALA A 65 8.67 8.42 -7.67
CA ALA A 65 9.53 7.90 -6.60
C ALA A 65 10.91 7.54 -7.14
N MET A 66 11.93 8.08 -6.50
CA MET A 66 13.33 7.81 -6.83
C MET A 66 14.07 7.23 -5.63
N ALA A 67 14.78 6.12 -5.85
CA ALA A 67 15.67 5.58 -4.83
C ALA A 67 16.87 6.50 -4.62
N THR A 68 17.15 6.85 -3.39
CA THR A 68 18.35 7.60 -3.03
C THR A 68 19.54 6.66 -2.84
N LYS A 69 20.74 7.17 -3.01
CA LYS A 69 21.98 6.39 -2.80
C LYS A 69 22.10 5.81 -1.39
N ASN A 70 21.41 6.41 -0.44
CA ASN A 70 21.45 6.04 0.98
C ASN A 70 20.34 5.08 1.40
N GLY A 71 19.62 4.47 0.45
CA GLY A 71 18.60 3.46 0.73
C GLY A 71 17.20 4.01 1.06
N GLY A 72 17.00 5.33 1.03
CA GLY A 72 15.68 5.95 1.18
C GLY A 72 14.96 6.16 -0.15
N MET A 73 13.73 6.63 -0.09
CA MET A 73 12.95 7.01 -1.26
C MET A 73 12.66 8.51 -1.23
N SER A 74 12.87 9.16 -2.37
CA SER A 74 12.49 10.55 -2.61
C SER A 74 11.21 10.56 -3.41
N TYR A 75 10.22 11.32 -2.99
CA TYR A 75 8.97 11.53 -3.72
C TYR A 75 8.95 12.95 -4.26
N GLY A 76 8.70 13.09 -5.56
CA GLY A 76 8.66 14.40 -6.21
C GLY A 76 9.95 15.22 -6.06
N GLY A 77 11.10 14.56 -5.92
CA GLY A 77 12.39 15.25 -5.71
C GLY A 77 12.67 15.73 -4.29
N VAL A 78 11.75 15.54 -3.35
CA VAL A 78 11.92 15.93 -1.95
C VAL A 78 12.80 14.91 -1.22
N ASN A 79 13.65 15.39 -0.30
CA ASN A 79 14.52 14.52 0.47
C ASN A 79 13.70 13.48 1.27
N ASN A 80 14.18 12.24 1.30
CA ASN A 80 13.52 11.11 1.98
C ASN A 80 13.18 11.36 3.46
N ARG A 81 13.90 12.22 4.15
CA ARG A 81 13.66 12.59 5.57
C ARG A 81 12.34 13.36 5.78
N TYR A 82 11.82 13.98 4.73
CA TYR A 82 10.57 14.72 4.78
C TYR A 82 9.37 13.91 4.30
N ASN A 83 9.56 12.63 4.03
CA ASN A 83 8.49 11.72 3.69
C ASN A 83 7.95 11.02 4.94
N SER A 84 6.66 10.72 4.95
CA SER A 84 6.03 9.99 6.04
C SER A 84 5.86 8.53 5.67
N PHE A 85 6.27 7.64 6.57
CA PHE A 85 5.97 6.23 6.50
C PHE A 85 4.89 5.88 7.53
N MET A 86 3.83 5.23 7.08
CA MET A 86 2.70 4.85 7.91
C MET A 86 2.45 3.35 7.84
N ILE A 87 2.00 2.77 8.95
CA ILE A 87 1.50 1.40 9.04
C ILE A 87 0.06 1.47 9.51
N ASN A 88 -0.88 0.98 8.71
CA ASN A 88 -2.32 1.06 8.99
C ASN A 88 -2.79 2.49 9.32
N GLY A 89 -2.24 3.49 8.65
CA GLY A 89 -2.55 4.90 8.88
C GLY A 89 -1.87 5.54 10.09
N MET A 90 -1.07 4.78 10.85
CA MET A 90 -0.28 5.32 11.96
C MET A 90 1.13 5.66 11.52
N ALA A 91 1.61 6.84 11.87
CA ALA A 91 2.96 7.28 11.55
C ALA A 91 4.02 6.38 12.22
N ASN A 92 4.94 5.85 11.41
CA ASN A 92 6.07 5.04 11.84
C ASN A 92 7.39 5.57 11.25
N SER A 93 7.46 6.88 11.08
CA SER A 93 8.67 7.56 10.60
C SER A 93 9.69 7.70 11.72
N ASP A 94 10.97 7.77 11.35
CA ASP A 94 12.05 8.05 12.28
C ASP A 94 11.98 9.51 12.75
N MET A 95 11.56 9.72 14.01
CA MET A 95 11.41 11.04 14.61
C MET A 95 12.76 11.75 14.84
N TYR A 96 13.82 10.99 15.00
CA TYR A 96 15.14 11.54 15.32
C TYR A 96 16.00 11.81 14.09
N GLY A 97 15.56 11.39 12.91
CA GLY A 97 16.30 11.57 11.65
C GLY A 97 17.63 10.81 11.60
N LEU A 98 17.79 9.77 12.41
CA LEU A 98 19.00 8.94 12.48
C LEU A 98 19.05 7.94 11.33
N SER A 99 17.90 7.52 10.84
CA SER A 99 17.80 6.58 9.73
C SER A 99 17.92 7.27 8.38
N THR A 100 18.78 6.76 7.53
CA THR A 100 18.89 7.23 6.13
C THR A 100 17.67 6.89 5.30
N SER A 101 16.94 5.83 5.65
CA SER A 101 15.70 5.40 4.98
C SER A 101 14.47 6.20 5.43
N GLY A 102 14.56 6.95 6.53
CA GLY A 102 13.41 7.68 7.09
C GLY A 102 12.44 6.82 7.90
N THR A 103 12.76 5.54 8.12
CA THR A 103 11.94 4.60 8.89
C THR A 103 12.67 4.12 10.14
N ASN A 104 11.89 3.72 11.15
CA ASN A 104 12.44 3.09 12.34
C ASN A 104 13.17 1.79 11.95
N GLY A 105 14.37 1.59 12.51
CA GLY A 105 15.23 0.45 12.18
C GLY A 105 16.03 0.58 10.88
N GLY A 106 15.84 1.66 10.13
CA GLY A 106 16.54 1.88 8.86
C GLY A 106 18.07 2.04 8.99
N LEU A 107 18.58 2.32 10.16
CA LEU A 107 20.01 2.37 10.43
C LEU A 107 20.65 0.97 10.27
N SER A 108 19.95 -0.07 10.65
CA SER A 108 20.35 -1.48 10.48
C SER A 108 19.87 -2.10 9.17
N ASN A 109 19.34 -1.30 8.26
CA ASN A 109 18.73 -1.73 7.00
C ASN A 109 17.60 -2.75 7.18
N ALA A 110 16.95 -2.74 8.34
CA ALA A 110 15.81 -3.60 8.63
C ALA A 110 14.54 -3.03 8.02
N ASN A 111 13.75 -3.90 7.38
CA ASN A 111 12.42 -3.52 6.93
C ASN A 111 11.50 -3.37 8.14
N PRO A 112 10.75 -2.26 8.25
CA PRO A 112 9.85 -2.04 9.38
C PRO A 112 8.69 -3.05 9.44
N VAL A 113 8.30 -3.60 8.30
CA VAL A 113 7.29 -4.66 8.16
C VAL A 113 7.74 -5.66 7.11
N ALA A 114 7.53 -6.95 7.38
CA ALA A 114 7.77 -7.99 6.39
C ALA A 114 6.77 -7.85 5.24
N MET A 115 7.22 -8.00 4.00
CA MET A 115 6.38 -7.86 2.80
C MET A 115 5.22 -8.86 2.81
N ASP A 116 5.43 -10.06 3.35
CA ASP A 116 4.39 -11.10 3.45
C ASP A 116 3.24 -10.75 4.39
N ALA A 117 3.48 -9.82 5.33
CA ALA A 117 2.45 -9.34 6.24
C ALA A 117 1.60 -8.19 5.66
N ILE A 118 1.89 -7.75 4.44
CA ILE A 118 1.24 -6.60 3.83
C ILE A 118 0.14 -7.09 2.89
N SER A 119 -1.05 -6.48 3.01
CA SER A 119 -2.16 -6.69 2.10
C SER A 119 -2.22 -5.65 0.98
N GLN A 120 -1.80 -4.42 1.29
CA GLN A 120 -1.86 -3.32 0.33
C GLN A 120 -0.78 -2.28 0.66
N ILE A 121 -0.21 -1.69 -0.38
CA ILE A 121 0.68 -0.53 -0.28
C ILE A 121 0.02 0.64 -1.00
N GLN A 122 0.01 1.79 -0.36
CA GLN A 122 -0.48 3.04 -0.91
C GLN A 122 0.65 4.06 -0.87
N VAL A 123 0.93 4.66 -2.01
CA VAL A 123 1.92 5.73 -2.14
C VAL A 123 1.21 6.98 -2.63
N ALA A 124 1.20 8.01 -1.83
CA ALA A 124 0.64 9.30 -2.20
C ALA A 124 1.77 10.33 -2.32
N VAL A 125 1.88 10.96 -3.47
CA VAL A 125 2.86 12.03 -3.72
C VAL A 125 2.15 13.37 -3.61
N ALA A 126 2.64 14.21 -2.71
CA ALA A 126 2.05 15.52 -2.40
C ALA A 126 0.52 15.48 -2.14
N PRO A 127 0.03 14.59 -1.25
CA PRO A 127 -1.40 14.49 -0.99
C PRO A 127 -1.96 15.76 -0.36
N TYR A 128 -3.18 16.14 -0.77
CA TYR A 128 -3.91 17.29 -0.22
C TYR A 128 -4.88 16.91 0.91
N ASP A 129 -4.87 15.64 1.36
CA ASP A 129 -5.76 15.20 2.44
C ASP A 129 -5.30 15.75 3.78
N VAL A 130 -6.16 16.53 4.44
CA VAL A 130 -5.90 17.15 5.75
C VAL A 130 -5.72 16.15 6.89
N ARG A 131 -6.10 14.90 6.68
CA ARG A 131 -5.90 13.80 7.65
C ARG A 131 -4.47 13.28 7.65
N LEU A 132 -3.75 13.52 6.58
CA LEU A 132 -2.35 13.15 6.45
C LEU A 132 -1.48 14.31 6.91
N SER A 133 -0.48 14.03 7.71
CA SER A 133 0.43 15.05 8.26
C SER A 133 1.86 14.51 8.38
N GLY A 134 2.80 15.40 8.66
CA GLY A 134 4.19 15.01 8.91
C GLY A 134 4.99 14.64 7.66
N PHE A 135 4.60 15.13 6.48
CA PHE A 135 5.32 14.93 5.23
C PHE A 135 5.56 16.25 4.49
N GLY A 136 6.61 16.29 3.69
CA GLY A 136 6.90 17.39 2.77
C GLY A 136 6.93 16.96 1.31
N GLY A 137 7.08 15.67 1.03
CA GLY A 137 7.12 15.11 -0.32
C GLY A 137 6.00 14.11 -0.56
N GLY A 138 5.98 13.02 0.18
CA GLY A 138 4.98 11.98 0.01
C GLY A 138 4.76 11.14 1.26
N VAL A 139 3.72 10.31 1.17
CA VAL A 139 3.31 9.37 2.22
C VAL A 139 3.29 7.97 1.64
N LEU A 140 3.94 7.04 2.33
CA LEU A 140 3.86 5.62 2.09
C LEU A 140 3.05 4.99 3.22
N ASN A 141 1.90 4.41 2.92
CA ASN A 141 1.09 3.69 3.87
C ASN A 141 1.05 2.20 3.54
N ALA A 142 1.55 1.37 4.44
CA ALA A 142 1.49 -0.08 4.35
C ALA A 142 0.31 -0.59 5.19
N VAL A 143 -0.64 -1.26 4.55
CA VAL A 143 -1.77 -1.89 5.22
C VAL A 143 -1.43 -3.35 5.46
N THR A 144 -1.50 -3.80 6.69
CA THR A 144 -1.18 -5.17 7.08
C THR A 144 -2.36 -6.10 6.85
N LYS A 145 -2.07 -7.39 6.65
CA LYS A 145 -3.08 -8.44 6.55
C LYS A 145 -3.80 -8.60 7.87
N SER A 146 -5.11 -8.78 7.81
CA SER A 146 -5.92 -9.14 8.97
C SER A 146 -5.82 -10.64 9.25
N GLY A 147 -5.95 -11.04 10.52
CA GLY A 147 -6.05 -12.44 10.90
C GLY A 147 -7.31 -13.10 10.34
N THR A 148 -7.19 -14.37 9.95
CA THR A 148 -8.31 -15.21 9.49
C THR A 148 -8.37 -16.47 10.34
N ASN A 149 -9.53 -17.16 10.36
CA ASN A 149 -9.66 -18.45 11.03
C ASN A 149 -9.02 -19.61 10.25
N GLU A 150 -8.45 -19.33 9.07
CA GLU A 150 -7.73 -20.30 8.27
C GLU A 150 -6.23 -20.11 8.44
N PHE A 151 -5.51 -21.21 8.61
CA PHE A 151 -4.04 -21.18 8.62
C PHE A 151 -3.56 -20.91 7.20
N ARG A 152 -2.84 -19.80 7.04
CA ARG A 152 -2.18 -19.41 5.78
C ARG A 152 -0.70 -19.21 6.05
N GLY A 153 0.12 -19.68 5.15
CA GLY A 153 1.57 -19.52 5.24
C GLY A 153 2.17 -19.49 3.85
N SER A 154 3.27 -18.78 3.70
CA SER A 154 4.07 -18.76 2.48
C SER A 154 5.49 -19.20 2.80
N ALA A 155 6.07 -20.00 1.92
CA ALA A 155 7.47 -20.35 1.96
C ALA A 155 8.08 -20.08 0.60
N TYR A 156 9.19 -19.36 0.58
CA TYR A 156 9.88 -19.05 -0.67
C TYR A 156 11.38 -19.22 -0.49
N THR A 157 12.06 -19.53 -1.59
CA THR A 157 13.51 -19.59 -1.65
C THR A 157 13.98 -18.94 -2.95
N TYR A 158 15.03 -18.17 -2.86
CA TYR A 158 15.71 -17.60 -4.01
C TYR A 158 17.09 -18.20 -4.13
N TYR A 159 17.38 -18.78 -5.26
CA TYR A 159 18.71 -19.30 -5.56
C TYR A 159 19.25 -18.56 -6.77
N ASN A 160 20.44 -18.00 -6.62
CA ASN A 160 21.15 -17.32 -7.68
C ASN A 160 22.56 -17.90 -7.79
N ASN A 161 22.95 -18.27 -8.99
CA ASN A 161 24.28 -18.78 -9.29
C ASN A 161 24.82 -18.09 -10.55
N GLN A 162 26.12 -17.88 -10.57
CA GLN A 162 26.83 -17.28 -11.68
C GLN A 162 26.54 -17.96 -13.03
N SER A 163 26.23 -19.26 -13.01
CA SER A 163 25.88 -20.04 -14.22
C SER A 163 24.56 -19.60 -14.88
N PHE A 164 23.71 -18.83 -14.18
CA PHE A 164 22.47 -18.30 -14.73
C PHE A 164 22.66 -16.97 -15.46
N TYR A 165 23.78 -16.29 -15.23
CA TYR A 165 24.18 -15.13 -16.01
C TYR A 165 24.96 -15.64 -17.20
N GLY A 166 24.45 -15.46 -18.42
CA GLY A 166 25.19 -15.81 -19.63
C GLY A 166 26.59 -15.19 -19.60
N SER A 167 27.55 -15.87 -20.21
CA SER A 167 28.88 -15.27 -20.41
C SER A 167 28.75 -14.02 -21.28
N PRO A 168 29.48 -12.92 -20.95
CA PRO A 168 29.52 -11.73 -21.78
C PRO A 168 30.11 -12.02 -23.13
#